data_15401a926920a48d0330255953abe91e
#
_entry.id   15401a926920a48d0330255953abe91e
#
_cell.length_a   1.000
_cell.length_b   1.000
_cell.length_c   1.000
_cell.angle_alpha   90.00
_cell.angle_beta   90.00
_cell.angle_gamma   90.00
#
_symmetry.space_group_name_H-M   'P 1'
#
loop_
_entity.id
_entity.type
_entity.pdbx_description
1 polymer ?
#
loop_
_entity_poly.entity_id
_entity_poly.type
_entity_poly.pdbx_seq_one_letter_code
_entity_poly.pdbx_strand_id
1 'polypeptide(L)'
;MALALGLGSLFNHSNFPNLSYTIDASTDSIRYSTTRNVEPDEELCLYHGGNLWFEPVGPNGARPSSGAQENEDSWGGLSNVDGLQDSRPIFFNGSVDEVVPEEELPFERFKPPPEEETLETIRTVQAWAVDVPEPQSIGPMLKWLRRSELDASELGHLKRVRKQGDTSTFLLTVSPLPPSLPEDISLPEPFLVTVPSSVAVTPTSLTLKSSLWPTVYAPRRKGEVEDWSQGKTRWAWEAMHVAVKEALRWRDKGELPIAAYVPAPYEELDAASPSSGFMAHDTRQSVAHPLRHAVMNVIRQIADDRAHSEVEAVKAQIPASADADDDAPRNGTNYLLTSQILFTTHEPCIMCSMALLHSRVKEVVYLFPMEKTGGCGGATCLPTLPGVNHRFSICRWKGETIQEDGLRLDASVDA
;
A
#
# COMPACT_ATOMS: atom_id res chain seq x y z
N MET A 1 -1.38 -5.61 -21.53
CA MET A 1 -2.23 -5.04 -20.46
C MET A 1 -2.04 -3.52 -20.48
N ALA A 2 -3.08 -2.71 -20.35
CA ALA A 2 -2.96 -1.25 -20.28
C ALA A 2 -3.33 -0.80 -18.86
N LEU A 3 -2.49 0.00 -18.22
CA LEU A 3 -2.75 0.61 -16.92
C LEU A 3 -3.38 1.98 -17.17
N ALA A 4 -4.63 2.17 -16.75
CA ALA A 4 -5.29 3.47 -16.78
C ALA A 4 -4.75 4.35 -15.66
N LEU A 5 -4.31 5.56 -15.98
CA LEU A 5 -3.76 6.55 -15.07
C LEU A 5 -4.68 7.77 -14.97
N GLY A 6 -4.52 8.54 -13.90
CA GLY A 6 -5.33 9.71 -13.66
C GLY A 6 -6.78 9.36 -13.34
N LEU A 7 -7.75 10.18 -13.80
CA LEU A 7 -9.16 9.99 -13.51
C LEU A 7 -9.71 8.63 -14.00
N GLY A 8 -9.12 8.06 -15.04
CA GLY A 8 -9.53 6.75 -15.57
C GLY A 8 -9.30 5.58 -14.61
N SER A 9 -8.41 5.72 -13.63
CA SER A 9 -8.16 4.70 -12.61
C SER A 9 -9.17 4.75 -11.44
N LEU A 10 -10.02 5.75 -11.40
CA LEU A 10 -10.99 5.97 -10.32
C LEU A 10 -12.38 5.38 -10.62
N PHE A 11 -12.63 4.95 -11.87
CA PHE A 11 -13.92 4.39 -12.23
C PHE A 11 -14.11 2.99 -11.63
N ASN A 12 -15.21 2.80 -10.91
CA ASN A 12 -15.58 1.52 -10.35
C ASN A 12 -16.05 0.53 -11.44
N HIS A 13 -15.97 -0.76 -11.10
CA HIS A 13 -16.49 -1.81 -12.00
C HIS A 13 -18.00 -1.90 -11.93
N SER A 14 -18.64 -2.06 -13.09
CA SER A 14 -20.06 -2.44 -13.19
C SER A 14 -20.29 -3.38 -14.36
N ASN A 15 -21.17 -4.37 -14.16
CA ASN A 15 -21.69 -5.21 -15.25
C ASN A 15 -22.63 -4.44 -16.19
N PHE A 16 -23.12 -3.26 -15.76
CA PHE A 16 -23.94 -2.33 -16.54
C PHE A 16 -23.26 -0.96 -16.58
N PRO A 17 -22.12 -0.84 -17.28
CA PRO A 17 -21.33 0.38 -17.26
C PRO A 17 -22.04 1.53 -17.96
N ASN A 18 -21.85 2.74 -17.46
CA ASN A 18 -22.26 3.97 -18.14
C ASN A 18 -21.11 4.66 -18.88
N LEU A 19 -19.90 4.05 -18.83
CA LEU A 19 -18.73 4.46 -19.60
C LEU A 19 -18.27 3.35 -20.54
N SER A 20 -17.69 3.78 -21.66
CA SER A 20 -16.86 2.96 -22.54
C SER A 20 -15.48 3.59 -22.71
N TYR A 21 -14.49 2.81 -23.16
CA TYR A 21 -13.15 3.32 -23.44
C TYR A 21 -12.64 2.84 -24.79
N THR A 22 -11.77 3.66 -25.38
CA THR A 22 -11.03 3.34 -26.59
C THR A 22 -9.54 3.55 -26.33
N ILE A 23 -8.73 2.56 -26.68
CA ILE A 23 -7.26 2.65 -26.54
C ILE A 23 -6.71 3.16 -27.86
N ASP A 24 -5.94 4.23 -27.81
CA ASP A 24 -5.13 4.71 -28.92
C ASP A 24 -3.67 4.31 -28.70
N ALA A 25 -3.25 3.23 -29.34
CA ALA A 25 -1.89 2.70 -29.23
C ALA A 25 -0.84 3.62 -29.85
N SER A 26 -1.24 4.57 -30.71
CA SER A 26 -0.30 5.50 -31.34
C SER A 26 0.12 6.63 -30.40
N THR A 27 -0.72 6.97 -29.44
CA THR A 27 -0.50 8.04 -28.47
C THR A 27 -0.40 7.53 -27.03
N ASP A 28 -0.44 6.20 -26.83
CA ASP A 28 -0.53 5.57 -25.50
C ASP A 28 -1.61 6.19 -24.61
N SER A 29 -2.75 6.55 -25.21
CA SER A 29 -3.83 7.22 -24.50
C SER A 29 -5.11 6.37 -24.44
N ILE A 30 -5.93 6.59 -23.41
CA ILE A 30 -7.23 5.98 -23.26
C ILE A 30 -8.27 7.10 -23.23
N ARG A 31 -9.24 7.02 -24.14
CA ARG A 31 -10.37 7.94 -24.20
C ARG A 31 -11.60 7.28 -23.59
N TYR A 32 -12.20 7.93 -22.61
CA TYR A 32 -13.43 7.50 -21.98
C TYR A 32 -14.60 8.30 -22.54
N SER A 33 -15.74 7.64 -22.80
CA SER A 33 -16.96 8.25 -23.31
C SER A 33 -18.16 7.67 -22.59
N THR A 34 -19.15 8.49 -22.27
CA THR A 34 -20.42 8.00 -21.71
C THR A 34 -21.20 7.22 -22.77
N THR A 35 -21.80 6.10 -22.36
CA THR A 35 -22.64 5.24 -23.25
C THR A 35 -24.09 5.65 -23.25
N ARG A 36 -24.51 6.50 -22.30
CA ARG A 36 -25.85 7.05 -22.15
C ARG A 36 -25.80 8.40 -21.43
N ASN A 37 -26.94 9.05 -21.32
CA ASN A 37 -27.06 10.19 -20.41
C ASN A 37 -26.81 9.76 -18.98
N VAL A 38 -26.02 10.54 -18.25
CA VAL A 38 -25.65 10.33 -16.86
C VAL A 38 -26.29 11.44 -16.05
N GLU A 39 -27.01 11.08 -15.00
CA GLU A 39 -27.66 12.05 -14.10
C GLU A 39 -26.62 12.71 -13.18
N PRO A 40 -26.91 13.92 -12.66
CA PRO A 40 -26.08 14.51 -11.61
C PRO A 40 -25.91 13.56 -10.43
N ASP A 41 -24.69 13.47 -9.90
CA ASP A 41 -24.29 12.59 -8.78
C ASP A 41 -24.36 11.07 -9.07
N GLU A 42 -24.63 10.67 -10.30
CA GLU A 42 -24.56 9.27 -10.71
C GLU A 42 -23.10 8.83 -10.83
N GLU A 43 -22.79 7.69 -10.23
CA GLU A 43 -21.43 7.12 -10.26
C GLU A 43 -21.04 6.69 -11.69
N LEU A 44 -19.86 7.10 -12.12
CA LEU A 44 -19.30 6.70 -13.41
C LEU A 44 -18.62 5.33 -13.28
N CYS A 45 -19.17 4.32 -13.93
CA CYS A 45 -18.71 2.95 -13.88
C CYS A 45 -18.24 2.44 -15.23
N LEU A 46 -17.21 1.60 -15.20
CA LEU A 46 -16.59 0.99 -16.36
C LEU A 46 -16.62 -0.54 -16.24
N TYR A 47 -16.69 -1.25 -17.37
CA TYR A 47 -16.51 -2.70 -17.38
C TYR A 47 -15.01 -3.03 -17.47
N HIS A 48 -14.43 -3.57 -16.40
CA HIS A 48 -13.01 -3.90 -16.32
C HIS A 48 -12.65 -5.30 -16.89
N GLY A 49 -13.60 -5.96 -17.56
CA GLY A 49 -13.42 -7.32 -18.10
C GLY A 49 -13.97 -8.42 -17.19
N GLY A 50 -13.95 -9.66 -17.67
CA GLY A 50 -14.48 -10.81 -16.94
C GLY A 50 -13.56 -11.32 -15.83
N ASN A 51 -12.26 -10.93 -15.82
CA ASN A 51 -11.30 -11.27 -14.81
C ASN A 51 -11.05 -10.08 -13.90
N LEU A 52 -11.87 -9.93 -12.88
CA LEU A 52 -11.69 -8.88 -11.88
C LEU A 52 -10.72 -9.34 -10.80
N TRP A 53 -9.84 -8.44 -10.38
CA TRP A 53 -8.91 -8.62 -9.27
C TRP A 53 -9.58 -8.47 -7.88
N PHE A 54 -10.89 -8.22 -7.87
CA PHE A 54 -11.72 -8.01 -6.69
C PHE A 54 -13.11 -8.59 -6.96
N GLU A 55 -13.82 -9.00 -5.89
CA GLU A 55 -15.22 -9.38 -6.01
C GLU A 55 -16.10 -8.11 -6.16
N PRO A 56 -16.87 -7.99 -7.25
CA PRO A 56 -17.81 -6.89 -7.37
C PRO A 56 -18.91 -7.03 -6.32
N VAL A 57 -19.23 -5.93 -5.64
CA VAL A 57 -20.36 -5.87 -4.71
C VAL A 57 -21.64 -5.88 -5.55
N GLY A 58 -22.19 -7.09 -5.82
CA GLY A 58 -23.43 -7.27 -6.59
C GLY A 58 -23.58 -8.68 -7.16
N PRO A 59 -24.78 -9.15 -7.50
CA PRO A 59 -25.01 -10.56 -7.82
C PRO A 59 -24.55 -10.95 -9.23
N ASN A 60 -23.77 -12.03 -9.29
CA ASN A 60 -23.44 -12.93 -10.41
C ASN A 60 -22.29 -12.57 -11.36
N GLY A 61 -21.20 -13.36 -11.21
CA GLY A 61 -20.08 -13.40 -12.12
C GLY A 61 -19.94 -14.70 -12.92
N ALA A 62 -19.19 -14.68 -14.03
CA ALA A 62 -18.46 -15.81 -14.63
C ALA A 62 -17.48 -15.35 -15.72
N ARG A 63 -16.31 -16.03 -15.80
CA ARG A 63 -15.13 -15.76 -16.66
C ARG A 63 -15.19 -16.32 -18.07
N PRO A 64 -14.38 -15.93 -19.06
CA PRO A 64 -13.03 -16.49 -19.31
C PRO A 64 -11.98 -15.62 -20.09
N SER A 65 -10.85 -16.15 -20.40
CA SER A 65 -9.43 -15.97 -20.50
C SER A 65 -8.78 -15.61 -21.86
N SER A 66 -7.50 -15.17 -21.82
CA SER A 66 -6.30 -15.34 -22.72
C SER A 66 -6.07 -14.34 -23.88
N GLY A 67 -4.90 -13.99 -24.27
CA GLY A 67 -3.46 -14.22 -24.29
C GLY A 67 -2.78 -13.41 -25.38
N ALA A 68 -1.64 -13.05 -25.26
CA ALA A 68 -0.19 -13.17 -25.55
C ALA A 68 0.36 -12.49 -26.83
N GLN A 69 1.57 -11.96 -26.86
CA GLN A 69 2.95 -12.35 -27.23
C GLN A 69 3.88 -11.17 -27.54
N GLU A 70 5.05 -11.33 -27.39
CA GLU A 70 6.39 -11.00 -26.94
C GLU A 70 7.33 -10.31 -27.95
N ASN A 71 8.43 -9.69 -27.46
CA ASN A 71 9.80 -9.90 -27.94
C ASN A 71 10.86 -9.25 -27.02
N GLU A 72 11.97 -9.97 -26.88
CA GLU A 72 13.12 -9.81 -25.99
C GLU A 72 14.14 -8.79 -26.45
N ASP A 73 14.93 -8.23 -25.48
CA ASP A 73 16.39 -8.10 -25.63
C ASP A 73 17.12 -7.98 -24.29
N SER A 74 18.25 -8.65 -24.27
CA SER A 74 19.12 -9.13 -23.21
C SER A 74 20.12 -8.10 -22.70
N TRP A 75 20.40 -8.07 -21.38
CA TRP A 75 21.53 -7.34 -20.79
C TRP A 75 22.33 -8.19 -19.82
N GLY A 76 23.56 -8.46 -20.20
CA GLY A 76 24.59 -9.04 -19.32
C GLY A 76 25.74 -8.06 -19.08
N GLY A 77 26.18 -7.98 -17.84
CA GLY A 77 27.55 -7.66 -17.47
C GLY A 77 27.90 -6.25 -17.01
N LEU A 78 28.14 -6.09 -15.71
CA LEU A 78 28.91 -4.96 -15.17
C LEU A 78 29.79 -5.43 -14.01
N SER A 79 31.07 -5.66 -14.32
CA SER A 79 32.15 -5.70 -13.35
C SER A 79 33.04 -4.47 -13.52
N ASN A 80 33.47 -3.90 -12.39
CA ASN A 80 34.51 -2.89 -12.19
C ASN A 80 34.14 -1.41 -12.30
N VAL A 81 34.02 -0.80 -11.13
CA VAL A 81 34.24 0.65 -10.94
C VAL A 81 35.24 0.83 -9.82
N ASP A 82 36.51 0.94 -10.17
CA ASP A 82 37.57 1.55 -9.33
C ASP A 82 37.49 3.07 -9.50
N GLY A 83 37.45 3.81 -8.40
CA GLY A 83 37.70 5.24 -8.42
C GLY A 83 36.85 6.15 -7.55
N LEU A 84 36.22 5.68 -6.45
CA LEU A 84 35.67 6.57 -5.44
C LEU A 84 36.33 6.28 -4.09
N GLN A 85 36.95 7.32 -3.53
CA GLN A 85 37.64 7.27 -2.24
C GLN A 85 36.75 6.69 -1.15
N ASP A 86 37.31 5.72 -0.46
CA ASP A 86 36.73 4.81 0.52
C ASP A 86 36.32 5.53 1.80
N SER A 87 35.17 6.22 1.78
CA SER A 87 34.41 6.56 3.00
C SER A 87 33.16 5.68 3.08
N ARG A 88 33.38 4.37 3.17
CA ARG A 88 32.26 3.44 3.37
C ARG A 88 31.58 3.74 4.68
N PRO A 89 30.23 3.86 4.70
CA PRO A 89 29.49 4.09 5.93
C PRO A 89 29.75 3.01 7.00
N ILE A 90 29.52 3.35 8.27
CA ILE A 90 29.83 2.52 9.44
C ILE A 90 29.17 1.12 9.37
N PHE A 91 28.00 1.01 8.75
CA PHE A 91 27.26 -0.25 8.58
C PHE A 91 27.94 -1.26 7.63
N PHE A 92 29.08 -0.94 7.02
CA PHE A 92 29.88 -1.91 6.26
C PHE A 92 30.87 -2.72 7.12
N ASN A 93 31.03 -2.39 8.38
CA ASN A 93 32.08 -2.98 9.24
C ASN A 93 31.62 -4.10 10.20
N GLY A 94 30.30 -4.42 10.25
CA GLY A 94 29.74 -5.40 11.17
C GLY A 94 29.24 -6.69 10.51
N SER A 95 28.63 -7.57 11.31
CA SER A 95 27.99 -8.80 10.85
C SER A 95 26.75 -8.49 10.00
N VAL A 96 26.47 -9.33 8.99
CA VAL A 96 25.30 -9.19 8.10
C VAL A 96 23.99 -9.15 8.87
N ASP A 97 23.87 -9.90 9.97
CA ASP A 97 22.65 -10.03 10.76
C ASP A 97 22.51 -8.98 11.87
N GLU A 98 23.55 -8.17 12.11
CA GLU A 98 23.52 -7.13 13.14
C GLU A 98 22.51 -6.04 12.79
N VAL A 99 21.63 -5.69 13.73
CA VAL A 99 20.61 -4.65 13.55
C VAL A 99 21.25 -3.27 13.59
N VAL A 100 20.96 -2.45 12.60
CA VAL A 100 21.41 -1.06 12.51
C VAL A 100 20.43 -0.16 13.28
N PRO A 101 20.89 0.68 14.22
CA PRO A 101 20.05 1.67 14.89
C PRO A 101 19.39 2.62 13.89
N GLU A 102 18.14 3.05 14.16
CA GLU A 102 17.37 3.89 13.24
C GLU A 102 18.10 5.20 12.88
N GLU A 103 18.87 5.75 13.81
CA GLU A 103 19.66 6.98 13.61
C GLU A 103 20.82 6.80 12.61
N GLU A 104 21.37 5.58 12.53
CA GLU A 104 22.50 5.21 11.67
C GLU A 104 22.07 4.71 10.29
N LEU A 105 20.76 4.51 10.06
CA LEU A 105 20.25 4.16 8.74
C LEU A 105 20.55 5.27 7.73
N PRO A 106 20.88 4.93 6.45
CA PRO A 106 21.16 5.91 5.39
C PRO A 106 19.93 6.69 4.93
N PHE A 107 18.78 6.43 5.49
CA PHE A 107 17.52 7.09 5.19
C PHE A 107 16.73 7.39 6.47
N GLU A 108 15.80 8.33 6.35
CA GLU A 108 14.82 8.66 7.36
C GLU A 108 13.44 8.18 6.92
N ARG A 109 12.73 7.50 7.83
CA ARG A 109 11.36 7.06 7.56
C ARG A 109 10.39 8.22 7.72
N PHE A 110 9.63 8.50 6.67
CA PHE A 110 8.58 9.49 6.73
C PHE A 110 7.40 8.93 7.55
N LYS A 111 7.19 9.51 8.72
CA LYS A 111 6.07 9.19 9.61
C LYS A 111 5.02 10.30 9.47
N PRO A 112 4.03 10.15 8.57
CA PRO A 112 2.98 11.16 8.49
C PRO A 112 2.28 11.27 9.85
N PRO A 113 1.96 12.49 10.31
CA PRO A 113 1.18 12.66 11.53
C PRO A 113 -0.11 11.84 11.39
N PRO A 114 -0.56 11.18 12.47
CA PRO A 114 -1.85 10.50 12.44
C PRO A 114 -2.94 11.54 12.12
N GLU A 115 -3.85 11.15 11.24
CA GLU A 115 -4.98 12.01 10.82
C GLU A 115 -5.79 12.41 12.06
N GLU A 116 -6.01 13.70 12.26
CA GLU A 116 -6.84 14.19 13.36
C GLU A 116 -8.30 13.88 13.03
N GLU A 117 -8.90 13.02 13.83
CA GLU A 117 -10.32 12.67 13.72
C GLU A 117 -11.18 13.82 14.27
N THR A 118 -12.29 14.10 13.60
CA THR A 118 -13.37 14.98 14.08
C THR A 118 -14.59 14.13 14.45
N LEU A 119 -15.57 14.71 15.12
CA LEU A 119 -16.81 13.98 15.46
C LEU A 119 -17.54 13.44 14.22
N GLU A 120 -17.39 14.09 13.07
CA GLU A 120 -18.04 13.69 11.82
C GLU A 120 -17.27 12.57 11.10
N THR A 121 -15.94 12.48 11.30
CA THR A 121 -15.09 11.47 10.65
C THR A 121 -14.93 10.20 11.48
N ILE A 122 -15.32 10.20 12.76
CA ILE A 122 -15.27 9.01 13.60
C ILE A 122 -16.25 7.95 13.08
N ARG A 123 -15.70 6.84 12.64
CA ARG A 123 -16.53 5.68 12.28
C ARG A 123 -17.08 5.03 13.52
N THR A 124 -18.38 4.76 13.51
CA THR A 124 -19.10 4.14 14.64
C THR A 124 -19.80 2.87 14.20
N VAL A 125 -20.06 1.99 15.16
CA VAL A 125 -20.86 0.78 15.00
C VAL A 125 -21.92 0.72 16.12
N GLN A 126 -23.02 0.02 15.85
CA GLN A 126 -24.03 -0.26 16.86
C GLN A 126 -23.63 -1.52 17.62
N ALA A 127 -23.63 -1.44 18.94
CA ALA A 127 -23.34 -2.57 19.81
C ALA A 127 -24.39 -2.72 20.89
N TRP A 128 -24.67 -3.94 21.31
CA TRP A 128 -25.57 -4.24 22.42
C TRP A 128 -24.87 -3.95 23.73
N ALA A 129 -25.62 -3.32 24.63
CA ALA A 129 -25.20 -3.04 25.99
C ALA A 129 -26.33 -3.34 26.97
N VAL A 130 -25.99 -3.57 28.22
CA VAL A 130 -26.96 -3.79 29.32
C VAL A 130 -26.52 -3.02 30.56
N ASP A 131 -27.43 -2.43 31.26
CA ASP A 131 -27.16 -1.80 32.55
C ASP A 131 -27.04 -2.86 33.65
N VAL A 132 -25.99 -2.76 34.45
CA VAL A 132 -25.71 -3.66 35.55
C VAL A 132 -25.95 -2.90 36.86
N PRO A 133 -27.11 -3.15 37.55
CA PRO A 133 -27.44 -2.41 38.75
C PRO A 133 -26.47 -2.64 39.90
N GLU A 134 -25.93 -3.87 40.00
CA GLU A 134 -25.04 -4.26 41.07
C GLU A 134 -23.60 -4.38 40.56
N PRO A 135 -22.63 -3.56 41.06
CA PRO A 135 -21.23 -3.62 40.63
C PRO A 135 -20.57 -4.99 40.82
N GLN A 136 -21.00 -5.77 41.81
CA GLN A 136 -20.50 -7.12 42.09
C GLN A 136 -20.84 -8.12 40.95
N SER A 137 -21.85 -7.85 40.16
CA SER A 137 -22.28 -8.69 39.02
C SER A 137 -21.35 -8.49 37.77
N ILE A 138 -20.53 -7.47 37.73
CA ILE A 138 -19.60 -7.21 36.60
C ILE A 138 -18.59 -8.35 36.39
N GLY A 139 -18.05 -8.90 37.49
CA GLY A 139 -17.09 -10.03 37.41
C GLY A 139 -17.73 -11.32 36.84
N PRO A 140 -18.89 -11.76 37.32
CA PRO A 140 -19.68 -12.82 36.71
C PRO A 140 -20.02 -12.57 35.24
N MET A 141 -20.42 -11.36 34.85
CA MET A 141 -20.75 -10.97 33.49
C MET A 141 -19.53 -11.09 32.54
N LEU A 142 -18.34 -10.69 32.99
CA LEU A 142 -17.09 -10.87 32.19
C LEU A 142 -16.75 -12.35 31.97
N LYS A 143 -16.99 -13.21 33.00
CA LYS A 143 -16.78 -14.66 32.86
C LYS A 143 -17.80 -15.28 31.93
N TRP A 144 -19.04 -14.86 32.01
CA TRP A 144 -20.09 -15.31 31.12
C TRP A 144 -19.82 -14.91 29.67
N LEU A 145 -19.46 -13.65 29.40
CA LEU A 145 -19.18 -13.16 28.06
C LEU A 145 -18.08 -14.00 27.36
N ARG A 146 -17.02 -14.38 28.09
CA ARG A 146 -15.94 -15.23 27.56
C ARG A 146 -16.38 -16.67 27.26
N ARG A 147 -17.39 -17.18 28.01
CA ARG A 147 -17.91 -18.55 27.82
C ARG A 147 -18.95 -18.64 26.71
N SER A 148 -19.67 -17.55 26.45
CA SER A 148 -20.75 -17.50 25.47
C SER A 148 -20.27 -17.20 24.04
N GLU A 149 -18.95 -17.11 23.82
CA GLU A 149 -18.34 -16.74 22.50
C GLU A 149 -18.82 -15.40 21.93
N LEU A 150 -19.46 -14.57 22.75
CA LEU A 150 -19.91 -13.23 22.41
C LEU A 150 -18.79 -12.17 22.55
N ASP A 151 -17.61 -12.57 23.03
CA ASP A 151 -16.45 -11.69 23.19
C ASP A 151 -15.78 -11.44 21.82
N ALA A 152 -16.46 -10.64 20.99
CA ALA A 152 -16.00 -10.31 19.66
C ALA A 152 -14.69 -9.48 19.72
N SER A 153 -13.69 -9.89 18.94
CA SER A 153 -12.41 -9.17 18.76
C SER A 153 -12.61 -7.73 18.26
N GLU A 154 -13.71 -7.47 17.55
CA GLU A 154 -14.11 -6.16 17.03
C GLU A 154 -14.28 -5.09 18.12
N LEU A 155 -14.65 -5.48 19.34
CA LEU A 155 -14.81 -4.60 20.48
C LEU A 155 -13.60 -4.57 21.43
N GLY A 156 -12.50 -5.23 21.08
CA GLY A 156 -11.30 -5.33 21.92
C GLY A 156 -10.62 -3.98 22.25
N HIS A 157 -10.88 -2.96 21.44
CA HIS A 157 -10.39 -1.61 21.63
C HIS A 157 -11.28 -0.76 22.58
N LEU A 158 -12.40 -1.28 23.05
CA LEU A 158 -13.32 -0.61 23.94
C LEU A 158 -13.25 -1.21 25.35
N LYS A 159 -13.49 -0.38 26.36
CA LYS A 159 -13.68 -0.88 27.72
C LYS A 159 -15.04 -1.56 27.83
N ARG A 160 -15.07 -2.77 28.38
CA ARG A 160 -16.33 -3.54 28.53
C ARG A 160 -17.34 -2.89 29.48
N VAL A 161 -16.88 -2.02 30.36
CA VAL A 161 -17.74 -1.34 31.34
C VAL A 161 -17.58 0.16 31.24
N ARG A 162 -18.69 0.87 31.12
CA ARG A 162 -18.81 2.31 31.27
C ARG A 162 -19.53 2.65 32.54
N LYS A 163 -18.90 3.44 33.42
CA LYS A 163 -19.56 3.94 34.64
C LYS A 163 -20.06 5.36 34.38
N GLN A 164 -21.34 5.61 34.63
CA GLN A 164 -22.00 6.90 34.50
C GLN A 164 -22.80 7.20 35.77
N GLY A 165 -22.27 8.00 36.69
CA GLY A 165 -22.85 8.18 38.01
C GLY A 165 -22.86 6.86 38.80
N ASP A 166 -24.04 6.43 39.27
CA ASP A 166 -24.22 5.18 39.99
C ASP A 166 -24.51 3.97 39.09
N THR A 167 -24.73 4.20 37.79
CA THR A 167 -25.05 3.14 36.83
C THR A 167 -23.79 2.63 36.15
N SER A 168 -23.63 1.32 36.03
CA SER A 168 -22.60 0.65 35.26
C SER A 168 -23.23 0.00 34.04
N THR A 169 -22.86 0.44 32.84
CA THR A 169 -23.31 -0.16 31.59
C THR A 169 -22.25 -1.12 31.06
N PHE A 170 -22.67 -2.34 30.74
CA PHE A 170 -21.78 -3.40 30.23
C PHE A 170 -21.97 -3.60 28.72
N LEU A 171 -20.90 -3.59 27.97
CA LEU A 171 -20.87 -3.78 26.50
C LEU A 171 -20.83 -5.27 26.16
N LEU A 172 -21.78 -5.74 25.34
CA LEU A 172 -21.98 -7.15 24.99
C LEU A 172 -21.30 -7.50 23.65
N THR A 173 -21.98 -7.22 22.56
CA THR A 173 -21.56 -7.66 21.20
C THR A 173 -22.09 -6.74 20.11
N VAL A 174 -21.60 -6.88 18.88
CA VAL A 174 -22.09 -6.20 17.65
C VAL A 174 -23.05 -7.06 16.83
N SER A 175 -23.58 -8.14 17.39
CA SER A 175 -24.54 -9.00 16.70
C SER A 175 -25.77 -8.24 16.19
N PRO A 176 -26.37 -8.60 15.03
CA PRO A 176 -27.61 -8.00 14.55
C PRO A 176 -28.80 -8.31 15.41
N LEU A 177 -28.78 -9.40 16.21
CA LEU A 177 -29.84 -9.81 17.11
C LEU A 177 -29.45 -9.58 18.58
N PRO A 178 -30.40 -9.25 19.46
CA PRO A 178 -30.11 -9.10 20.87
C PRO A 178 -29.56 -10.41 21.45
N PRO A 179 -28.46 -10.36 22.20
CA PRO A 179 -27.90 -11.55 22.82
C PRO A 179 -28.79 -12.03 23.99
N SER A 180 -28.88 -13.35 24.15
CA SER A 180 -29.51 -13.92 25.35
C SER A 180 -28.64 -13.66 26.57
N LEU A 181 -29.21 -13.06 27.61
CA LEU A 181 -28.50 -12.73 28.85
C LEU A 181 -28.41 -13.95 29.78
N PRO A 182 -27.47 -13.97 30.75
CA PRO A 182 -27.41 -15.04 31.75
C PRO A 182 -28.63 -15.01 32.68
N GLU A 183 -29.24 -16.16 32.93
CA GLU A 183 -30.44 -16.28 33.79
C GLU A 183 -30.14 -16.11 35.29
N ASP A 184 -28.89 -16.32 35.69
CA ASP A 184 -28.43 -16.28 37.09
C ASP A 184 -28.30 -14.83 37.61
N ILE A 185 -28.40 -13.81 36.76
CA ILE A 185 -28.21 -12.41 37.10
C ILE A 185 -29.44 -11.63 36.67
N SER A 186 -30.08 -10.93 37.61
CA SER A 186 -31.21 -10.05 37.28
C SER A 186 -30.74 -8.81 36.55
N LEU A 187 -30.93 -8.80 35.22
CA LEU A 187 -30.53 -7.70 34.33
C LEU A 187 -31.74 -7.14 33.58
N PRO A 188 -31.75 -5.85 33.27
CA PRO A 188 -32.75 -5.25 32.38
C PRO A 188 -32.55 -5.74 30.94
N GLU A 189 -33.49 -5.40 30.07
CA GLU A 189 -33.36 -5.72 28.64
C GLU A 189 -32.13 -5.03 28.01
N PRO A 190 -31.39 -5.71 27.09
CA PRO A 190 -30.27 -5.12 26.40
C PRO A 190 -30.75 -4.05 25.41
N PHE A 191 -29.95 -3.01 25.20
CA PHE A 191 -30.23 -1.91 24.31
C PHE A 191 -29.03 -1.59 23.40
N LEU A 192 -29.27 -0.93 22.28
CA LEU A 192 -28.24 -0.55 21.33
C LEU A 192 -27.55 0.76 21.74
N VAL A 193 -26.23 0.78 21.62
CA VAL A 193 -25.38 1.96 21.84
C VAL A 193 -24.48 2.16 20.66
N THR A 194 -24.22 3.43 20.33
CA THR A 194 -23.25 3.79 19.29
C THR A 194 -21.86 3.86 19.92
N VAL A 195 -20.94 3.06 19.39
CA VAL A 195 -19.56 2.98 19.88
C VAL A 195 -18.57 3.19 18.76
N PRO A 196 -17.35 3.70 19.03
CA PRO A 196 -16.30 3.83 18.02
C PRO A 196 -15.90 2.46 17.44
N SER A 197 -15.65 2.40 16.12
CA SER A 197 -15.25 1.16 15.43
C SER A 197 -13.75 0.90 15.48
N SER A 198 -12.94 1.84 15.99
CA SER A 198 -11.48 1.74 16.00
C SER A 198 -10.86 2.33 17.27
N VAL A 199 -9.64 1.90 17.57
CA VAL A 199 -8.80 2.40 18.67
C VAL A 199 -8.49 3.89 18.51
N ALA A 200 -8.22 4.59 19.62
CA ALA A 200 -7.75 5.96 19.59
C ALA A 200 -6.22 6.00 19.44
N VAL A 201 -5.72 6.68 18.40
CA VAL A 201 -4.27 6.78 18.09
C VAL A 201 -3.66 8.13 18.47
N THR A 202 -4.47 9.16 18.71
CA THR A 202 -4.07 10.49 19.18
C THR A 202 -4.82 10.87 20.45
N PRO A 203 -4.29 11.79 21.29
CA PRO A 203 -5.02 12.30 22.47
C PRO A 203 -6.35 12.95 22.11
N THR A 204 -6.42 13.68 20.99
CA THR A 204 -7.65 14.27 20.48
C THR A 204 -8.68 13.20 20.12
N SER A 205 -8.27 12.18 19.35
CA SER A 205 -9.09 11.02 19.01
C SER A 205 -9.59 10.29 20.27
N LEU A 206 -8.73 10.13 21.28
CA LEU A 206 -9.12 9.52 22.56
C LEU A 206 -10.25 10.30 23.25
N THR A 207 -10.12 11.62 23.32
CA THR A 207 -11.14 12.47 23.95
C THR A 207 -12.47 12.37 23.20
N LEU A 208 -12.45 12.47 21.88
CA LEU A 208 -13.63 12.38 21.03
C LEU A 208 -14.30 11.00 21.09
N LYS A 209 -13.53 9.93 20.95
CA LYS A 209 -14.06 8.55 21.02
C LYS A 209 -14.56 8.19 22.40
N SER A 210 -13.86 8.64 23.45
CA SER A 210 -14.28 8.38 24.83
C SER A 210 -15.54 9.13 25.22
N SER A 211 -15.94 10.20 24.52
CA SER A 211 -17.24 10.85 24.71
C SER A 211 -18.40 9.95 24.24
N LEU A 212 -18.17 9.10 23.24
CA LEU A 212 -19.15 8.10 22.79
C LEU A 212 -19.11 6.85 23.68
N TRP A 213 -17.92 6.25 23.82
CA TRP A 213 -17.67 5.08 24.69
C TRP A 213 -16.22 5.02 25.14
N PRO A 214 -15.93 4.63 26.40
CA PRO A 214 -14.56 4.53 26.90
C PRO A 214 -13.67 3.65 26.02
N THR A 215 -12.72 4.27 25.33
CA THR A 215 -11.87 3.68 24.30
C THR A 215 -10.43 3.54 24.81
N VAL A 216 -9.73 2.51 24.34
CA VAL A 216 -8.30 2.29 24.65
C VAL A 216 -7.47 3.25 23.82
N TYR A 217 -6.49 3.88 24.47
CA TYR A 217 -5.46 4.66 23.80
C TYR A 217 -4.32 3.74 23.37
N ALA A 218 -4.13 3.59 22.09
CA ALA A 218 -3.03 2.85 21.52
C ALA A 218 -2.30 3.73 20.48
N PRO A 219 -1.43 4.63 20.94
CA PRO A 219 -0.59 5.39 20.02
C PRO A 219 0.24 4.41 19.17
N ARG A 220 0.50 4.76 17.91
CA ARG A 220 1.39 3.95 17.06
C ARG A 220 2.68 3.69 17.84
N ARG A 221 2.98 2.43 18.09
CA ARG A 221 4.20 2.04 18.82
C ARG A 221 5.41 2.45 17.98
N LYS A 222 6.45 2.98 18.65
CA LYS A 222 7.76 3.25 18.01
C LYS A 222 8.41 1.97 17.43
N GLY A 223 7.87 0.78 17.69
CA GLY A 223 8.43 -0.52 17.37
C GLY A 223 7.69 -1.33 16.31
N GLU A 224 6.71 -0.76 15.57
CA GLU A 224 6.13 -1.44 14.39
C GLU A 224 6.96 -1.21 13.11
N VAL A 225 8.17 -0.76 13.27
CA VAL A 225 9.11 -0.53 12.18
C VAL A 225 9.99 -1.78 12.05
N GLU A 226 10.05 -2.35 10.88
CA GLU A 226 10.94 -3.48 10.58
C GLU A 226 12.39 -3.07 10.87
N ASP A 227 13.05 -3.84 11.72
CA ASP A 227 14.47 -3.65 12.02
C ASP A 227 15.29 -4.02 10.78
N TRP A 228 16.24 -3.16 10.43
CA TRP A 228 17.11 -3.40 9.29
C TRP A 228 18.46 -3.93 9.77
N SER A 229 18.84 -5.09 9.23
CA SER A 229 20.18 -5.63 9.45
C SER A 229 21.23 -4.87 8.62
N GLN A 230 22.49 -5.00 8.98
CA GLN A 230 23.58 -4.44 8.19
C GLN A 230 23.59 -4.95 6.75
N GLY A 231 23.29 -6.23 6.53
CA GLY A 231 23.16 -6.81 5.20
C GLY A 231 22.07 -6.13 4.37
N LYS A 232 20.88 -5.96 4.95
CA LYS A 232 19.76 -5.28 4.29
C LYS A 232 20.06 -3.78 4.03
N THR A 233 20.77 -3.14 4.93
CA THR A 233 21.19 -1.74 4.79
C THR A 233 22.21 -1.56 3.66
N ARG A 234 23.18 -2.49 3.53
CA ARG A 234 24.14 -2.54 2.41
C ARG A 234 23.42 -2.75 1.07
N TRP A 235 22.49 -3.69 1.01
CA TRP A 235 21.67 -3.93 -0.16
C TRP A 235 20.89 -2.68 -0.60
N ALA A 236 20.28 -1.96 0.35
CA ALA A 236 19.59 -0.70 0.03
C ALA A 236 20.55 0.39 -0.44
N TRP A 237 21.75 0.48 0.17
CA TRP A 237 22.77 1.42 -0.23
C TRP A 237 23.24 1.16 -1.68
N GLU A 238 23.48 -0.08 -2.02
CA GLU A 238 23.82 -0.49 -3.40
C GLU A 238 22.67 -0.18 -4.37
N ALA A 239 21.43 -0.49 -3.99
CA ALA A 239 20.26 -0.20 -4.81
C ALA A 239 20.10 1.30 -5.11
N MET A 240 20.27 2.16 -4.11
CA MET A 240 20.21 3.61 -4.32
C MET A 240 21.37 4.10 -5.22
N HIS A 241 22.58 3.57 -5.05
CA HIS A 241 23.72 3.92 -5.91
C HIS A 241 23.53 3.49 -7.36
N VAL A 242 22.89 2.34 -7.60
CA VAL A 242 22.50 1.89 -8.93
C VAL A 242 21.53 2.88 -9.59
N ALA A 243 20.49 3.33 -8.85
CA ALA A 243 19.54 4.33 -9.36
C ALA A 243 20.23 5.67 -9.67
N VAL A 244 21.11 6.15 -8.78
CA VAL A 244 21.88 7.39 -8.98
C VAL A 244 22.78 7.31 -10.22
N LYS A 245 23.52 6.21 -10.37
CA LYS A 245 24.40 5.99 -11.54
C LYS A 245 23.62 5.98 -12.84
N GLU A 246 22.46 5.37 -12.88
CA GLU A 246 21.59 5.36 -14.06
C GLU A 246 21.08 6.76 -14.39
N ALA A 247 20.63 7.53 -13.39
CA ALA A 247 20.18 8.90 -13.57
C ALA A 247 21.27 9.80 -14.15
N LEU A 248 22.50 9.71 -13.63
CA LEU A 248 23.64 10.46 -14.15
C LEU A 248 23.99 10.07 -15.59
N ARG A 249 23.99 8.77 -15.89
CA ARG A 249 24.26 8.23 -17.23
C ARG A 249 23.30 8.80 -18.27
N TRP A 250 22.01 8.93 -17.95
CA TRP A 250 21.01 9.41 -18.90
C TRP A 250 20.92 10.94 -18.93
N ARG A 251 21.24 11.63 -17.85
CA ARG A 251 21.47 13.08 -17.86
C ARG A 251 22.52 13.44 -18.92
N ASP A 252 23.63 12.72 -18.96
CA ASP A 252 24.71 12.97 -19.92
C ASP A 252 24.29 12.71 -21.37
N LYS A 253 23.16 12.02 -21.58
CA LYS A 253 22.51 11.79 -22.88
C LYS A 253 21.38 12.77 -23.18
N GLY A 254 21.11 13.74 -22.29
CA GLY A 254 20.11 14.77 -22.48
C GLY A 254 18.72 14.45 -21.90
N GLU A 255 18.56 13.34 -21.16
CA GLU A 255 17.34 13.06 -20.40
C GLU A 255 17.35 13.75 -19.03
N LEU A 256 16.20 13.76 -18.36
CA LEU A 256 16.14 14.20 -16.98
C LEU A 256 16.90 13.22 -16.07
N PRO A 257 17.64 13.70 -15.06
CA PRO A 257 18.42 12.85 -14.14
C PRO A 257 17.53 12.10 -13.15
N ILE A 258 16.48 11.45 -13.64
CA ILE A 258 15.50 10.71 -12.84
C ILE A 258 15.59 9.24 -13.22
N ALA A 259 15.86 8.38 -12.22
CA ALA A 259 15.85 6.95 -12.39
C ALA A 259 15.12 6.25 -11.24
N ALA A 260 14.54 5.09 -11.52
CA ALA A 260 13.83 4.24 -10.58
C ALA A 260 14.35 2.80 -10.70
N TYR A 261 14.60 2.15 -9.57
CA TYR A 261 15.10 0.79 -9.48
C TYR A 261 14.31 -0.02 -8.47
N VAL A 262 13.87 -1.19 -8.88
CA VAL A 262 13.26 -2.22 -8.03
C VAL A 262 14.23 -3.39 -8.00
N PRO A 263 15.08 -3.53 -6.97
CA PRO A 263 16.02 -4.64 -6.85
C PRO A 263 15.31 -5.95 -6.56
N ALA A 264 15.99 -7.08 -6.77
CA ALA A 264 15.57 -8.36 -6.20
C ALA A 264 15.37 -8.22 -4.68
N PRO A 265 14.36 -8.85 -4.09
CA PRO A 265 14.16 -8.82 -2.64
C PRO A 265 15.40 -9.28 -1.88
N TYR A 266 15.71 -8.61 -0.77
CA TYR A 266 16.89 -8.96 0.04
C TYR A 266 16.85 -10.42 0.50
N GLU A 267 15.68 -10.91 0.84
CA GLU A 267 15.43 -12.27 1.30
C GLU A 267 15.67 -13.35 0.21
N GLU A 268 15.73 -12.95 -1.06
CA GLU A 268 15.94 -13.84 -2.22
C GLU A 268 17.40 -13.83 -2.73
N LEU A 269 18.28 -13.00 -2.19
CA LEU A 269 19.67 -12.89 -2.69
C LEU A 269 20.47 -14.20 -2.56
N ASP A 270 20.16 -15.01 -1.55
CA ASP A 270 20.80 -16.33 -1.32
C ASP A 270 20.10 -17.48 -2.08
N ALA A 271 19.04 -17.19 -2.86
CA ALA A 271 18.36 -18.20 -3.65
C ALA A 271 19.26 -18.69 -4.79
N ALA A 272 19.08 -19.98 -5.16
CA ALA A 272 19.84 -20.60 -6.24
C ALA A 272 19.71 -19.92 -7.61
N SER A 273 18.67 -19.09 -7.77
CA SER A 273 18.43 -18.23 -8.93
C SER A 273 17.72 -16.97 -8.44
N PRO A 274 18.47 -15.94 -7.98
CA PRO A 274 17.85 -14.69 -7.56
C PRO A 274 17.15 -14.01 -8.74
N SER A 275 15.99 -13.42 -8.49
CA SER A 275 15.29 -12.61 -9.50
C SER A 275 16.17 -11.43 -9.90
N SER A 276 16.12 -11.04 -11.17
CA SER A 276 16.82 -9.84 -11.63
C SER A 276 16.04 -8.60 -11.19
N GLY A 277 16.76 -7.53 -10.78
CA GLY A 277 16.13 -6.25 -10.51
C GLY A 277 15.70 -5.54 -11.79
N PHE A 278 14.71 -4.65 -11.68
CA PHE A 278 14.17 -3.84 -12.78
C PHE A 278 14.60 -2.39 -12.62
N MET A 279 15.17 -1.80 -13.66
CA MET A 279 15.66 -0.43 -13.64
C MET A 279 15.17 0.34 -14.86
N ALA A 280 14.71 1.56 -14.64
CA ALA A 280 14.34 2.47 -15.71
C ALA A 280 14.71 3.91 -15.36
N HIS A 281 14.88 4.73 -16.40
CA HIS A 281 15.09 6.16 -16.33
C HIS A 281 13.92 6.91 -16.96
N ASP A 282 13.87 8.21 -16.77
CA ASP A 282 12.93 9.09 -17.43
C ASP A 282 13.25 9.16 -18.94
N THR A 283 12.24 8.98 -19.78
CA THR A 283 12.38 9.00 -21.25
C THR A 283 11.42 9.98 -21.89
N ARG A 284 10.92 10.96 -21.12
CA ARG A 284 9.98 11.96 -21.65
C ARG A 284 10.53 12.76 -22.81
N GLN A 285 11.83 13.03 -22.80
CA GLN A 285 12.48 13.85 -23.85
C GLN A 285 12.73 13.04 -25.11
N SER A 286 13.38 11.88 -25.02
CA SER A 286 13.70 11.06 -26.18
C SER A 286 12.48 10.47 -26.87
N VAL A 287 11.45 10.07 -26.10
CA VAL A 287 10.21 9.48 -26.63
C VAL A 287 9.16 10.56 -26.95
N ALA A 288 9.39 11.82 -26.54
CA ALA A 288 8.43 12.94 -26.66
C ALA A 288 7.05 12.60 -26.09
N HIS A 289 7.00 11.93 -24.92
CA HIS A 289 5.77 11.47 -24.31
C HIS A 289 5.69 11.82 -22.81
N PRO A 290 4.69 12.61 -22.34
CA PRO A 290 4.67 13.16 -20.98
C PRO A 290 4.53 12.12 -19.87
N LEU A 291 4.07 10.90 -20.16
CA LEU A 291 3.86 9.86 -19.15
C LEU A 291 5.04 8.87 -19.02
N ARG A 292 6.19 9.15 -19.66
CA ARG A 292 7.37 8.28 -19.62
C ARG A 292 8.31 8.61 -18.47
N HIS A 293 7.74 8.80 -17.27
CA HIS A 293 8.47 8.95 -16.03
C HIS A 293 9.23 7.66 -15.67
N ALA A 294 10.35 7.77 -14.96
CA ALA A 294 11.16 6.62 -14.55
C ALA A 294 10.35 5.55 -13.81
N VAL A 295 9.50 5.95 -12.86
CA VAL A 295 8.63 5.05 -12.11
C VAL A 295 7.62 4.34 -13.01
N MET A 296 7.04 5.05 -13.97
CA MET A 296 6.09 4.47 -14.92
C MET A 296 6.77 3.46 -15.84
N ASN A 297 8.00 3.76 -16.25
CA ASN A 297 8.76 2.88 -17.10
C ASN A 297 9.17 1.59 -16.38
N VAL A 298 9.60 1.65 -15.11
CA VAL A 298 9.93 0.44 -14.34
C VAL A 298 8.70 -0.43 -14.06
N ILE A 299 7.54 0.17 -13.78
CA ILE A 299 6.29 -0.58 -13.61
C ILE A 299 5.91 -1.31 -14.91
N ARG A 300 6.10 -0.67 -16.07
CA ARG A 300 5.88 -1.32 -17.38
C ARG A 300 6.82 -2.50 -17.60
N GLN A 301 8.12 -2.34 -17.33
CA GLN A 301 9.08 -3.43 -17.45
C GLN A 301 8.68 -4.65 -16.61
N ILE A 302 8.24 -4.43 -15.36
CA ILE A 302 7.76 -5.51 -14.49
C ILE A 302 6.48 -6.14 -15.03
N ALA A 303 5.55 -5.34 -15.58
CA ALA A 303 4.34 -5.85 -16.18
C ALA A 303 4.62 -6.70 -17.43
N ASP A 304 5.53 -6.26 -18.26
CA ASP A 304 5.95 -6.96 -19.46
C ASP A 304 6.65 -8.28 -19.11
N ASP A 305 7.59 -8.27 -18.18
CA ASP A 305 8.30 -9.46 -17.68
C ASP A 305 7.32 -10.51 -17.13
N ARG A 306 6.35 -10.10 -16.31
CA ARG A 306 5.33 -11.03 -15.81
C ARG A 306 4.45 -11.62 -16.90
N ALA A 307 4.03 -10.78 -17.86
CA ALA A 307 3.24 -11.25 -18.99
C ALA A 307 4.02 -12.31 -19.81
N HIS A 308 5.32 -12.13 -19.99
CA HIS A 308 6.20 -13.09 -20.64
C HIS A 308 6.30 -14.40 -19.85
N SER A 309 6.56 -14.32 -18.54
CA SER A 309 6.68 -15.49 -17.67
C SER A 309 5.39 -16.33 -17.61
N GLU A 310 4.22 -15.68 -17.58
CA GLU A 310 2.92 -16.37 -17.61
C GLU A 310 2.70 -17.13 -18.94
N VAL A 311 3.10 -16.53 -20.07
CA VAL A 311 2.99 -17.18 -21.38
C VAL A 311 3.93 -18.37 -21.49
N GLU A 312 5.15 -18.29 -20.99
CA GLU A 312 6.09 -19.40 -20.96
C GLU A 312 5.60 -20.56 -20.06
N ALA A 313 5.07 -20.22 -18.89
CA ALA A 313 4.49 -21.21 -17.97
C ALA A 313 3.30 -21.95 -18.62
N VAL A 314 2.44 -21.26 -19.35
CA VAL A 314 1.32 -21.88 -20.09
C VAL A 314 1.82 -22.76 -21.25
N LYS A 315 2.86 -22.35 -21.96
CA LYS A 315 3.48 -23.17 -23.04
C LYS A 315 4.16 -24.43 -22.52
N ALA A 316 4.72 -24.41 -21.29
CA ALA A 316 5.39 -25.54 -20.66
C ALA A 316 4.41 -26.58 -20.10
N GLN A 317 3.15 -26.24 -19.86
CA GLN A 317 2.10 -27.16 -19.39
C GLN A 317 1.41 -27.84 -20.57
N ILE A 318 2.01 -28.92 -21.09
CA ILE A 318 1.33 -29.94 -21.93
C ILE A 318 0.38 -30.75 -21.03
N PRO A 319 -0.84 -31.09 -21.49
CA PRO A 319 -1.94 -31.48 -20.64
C PRO A 319 -1.73 -32.80 -19.92
N ALA A 320 -1.71 -32.77 -18.61
CA ALA A 320 -1.90 -33.96 -17.77
C ALA A 320 -3.09 -33.66 -16.83
N SER A 321 -4.15 -34.47 -17.07
CA SER A 321 -5.26 -34.84 -16.17
C SER A 321 -5.89 -33.75 -15.28
N ALA A 322 -7.17 -33.54 -15.53
CA ALA A 322 -8.12 -32.94 -14.63
C ALA A 322 -8.18 -33.68 -13.29
N ASP A 323 -7.55 -33.16 -12.28
CA ASP A 323 -7.77 -33.36 -10.84
C ASP A 323 -6.66 -32.57 -10.12
N ALA A 324 -6.81 -31.28 -10.02
CA ALA A 324 -5.94 -30.44 -9.19
C ALA A 324 -6.81 -29.54 -8.35
N ASP A 325 -6.70 -29.78 -7.06
CA ASP A 325 -7.29 -29.07 -5.95
C ASP A 325 -7.15 -27.54 -6.04
N ASP A 326 -8.17 -26.92 -5.52
CA ASP A 326 -8.54 -25.52 -5.31
C ASP A 326 -7.48 -24.70 -4.53
N ASP A 327 -6.26 -24.57 -5.09
CA ASP A 327 -5.20 -23.68 -4.57
C ASP A 327 -4.93 -22.52 -5.55
N ALA A 328 -6.01 -21.96 -6.09
CA ALA A 328 -5.92 -20.71 -6.85
C ALA A 328 -5.42 -19.59 -5.91
N PRO A 329 -4.39 -18.81 -6.30
CA PRO A 329 -3.87 -17.74 -5.46
C PRO A 329 -5.00 -16.76 -5.12
N ARG A 330 -5.23 -16.56 -3.82
CA ARG A 330 -6.27 -15.67 -3.30
C ARG A 330 -6.09 -14.27 -3.87
N ASN A 331 -7.21 -13.62 -4.24
CA ASN A 331 -7.24 -12.24 -4.71
C ASN A 331 -6.37 -11.34 -3.84
N GLY A 332 -5.40 -10.64 -4.45
CA GLY A 332 -4.54 -9.65 -3.79
C GLY A 332 -3.07 -10.04 -3.63
N THR A 333 -2.64 -11.26 -3.97
CA THR A 333 -1.22 -11.69 -3.89
C THR A 333 -0.41 -11.34 -5.15
N ASN A 334 -1.05 -11.04 -6.28
CA ASN A 334 -0.42 -10.90 -7.60
C ASN A 334 -0.37 -9.46 -8.16
N TYR A 335 -0.32 -8.43 -7.31
CA TYR A 335 -0.04 -7.07 -7.80
C TYR A 335 1.43 -6.93 -8.20
N LEU A 336 1.70 -6.01 -9.16
CA LEU A 336 3.01 -5.89 -9.81
C LEU A 336 4.17 -5.65 -8.84
N LEU A 337 3.95 -4.94 -7.74
CA LEU A 337 4.99 -4.55 -6.78
C LEU A 337 4.72 -5.08 -5.36
N THR A 338 3.90 -6.12 -5.22
CA THR A 338 3.63 -6.71 -3.89
C THR A 338 4.94 -7.12 -3.22
N SER A 339 5.16 -6.66 -1.98
CA SER A 339 6.36 -6.88 -1.17
C SER A 339 7.67 -6.27 -1.73
N GLN A 340 7.62 -5.55 -2.85
CA GLN A 340 8.81 -4.92 -3.45
C GLN A 340 9.09 -3.54 -2.85
N ILE A 341 10.38 -3.17 -2.85
CA ILE A 341 10.86 -1.83 -2.47
C ILE A 341 11.34 -1.12 -3.73
N LEU A 342 10.87 0.11 -3.93
CA LEU A 342 11.31 0.96 -5.02
C LEU A 342 12.34 1.97 -4.50
N PHE A 343 13.47 2.07 -5.17
CA PHE A 343 14.47 3.14 -5.00
C PHE A 343 14.38 4.11 -6.17
N THR A 344 14.35 5.39 -5.89
CA THR A 344 14.30 6.42 -6.94
C THR A 344 15.11 7.65 -6.55
N THR A 345 15.71 8.31 -7.53
CA THR A 345 16.50 9.52 -7.30
C THR A 345 15.66 10.70 -6.85
N HIS A 346 14.43 10.82 -7.33
CA HIS A 346 13.52 11.93 -6.97
C HIS A 346 12.22 11.38 -6.42
N GLU A 347 11.60 12.15 -5.55
CA GLU A 347 10.29 11.84 -5.01
C GLU A 347 9.27 11.66 -6.14
N PRO A 348 8.56 10.52 -6.20
CA PRO A 348 7.56 10.28 -7.23
C PRO A 348 6.46 11.34 -7.20
N CYS A 349 6.11 11.91 -8.36
CA CYS A 349 4.98 12.83 -8.47
C CYS A 349 3.65 12.14 -8.12
N ILE A 350 2.57 12.91 -8.04
CA ILE A 350 1.24 12.39 -7.68
C ILE A 350 0.82 11.23 -8.60
N MET A 351 1.03 11.34 -9.92
CA MET A 351 0.70 10.29 -10.89
C MET A 351 1.51 9.00 -10.63
N CYS A 352 2.82 9.13 -10.45
CA CYS A 352 3.71 8.01 -10.16
C CYS A 352 3.36 7.34 -8.82
N SER A 353 3.07 8.14 -7.79
CA SER A 353 2.66 7.64 -6.48
C SER A 353 1.32 6.90 -6.51
N MET A 354 0.36 7.33 -7.35
CA MET A 354 -0.88 6.59 -7.60
C MET A 354 -0.60 5.25 -8.29
N ALA A 355 0.28 5.22 -9.29
CA ALA A 355 0.64 3.98 -9.97
C ALA A 355 1.32 2.98 -9.00
N LEU A 356 2.19 3.46 -8.12
CA LEU A 356 2.83 2.66 -7.06
C LEU A 356 1.80 2.11 -6.07
N LEU A 357 0.83 2.92 -5.67
CA LEU A 357 -0.27 2.52 -4.80
C LEU A 357 -1.11 1.41 -5.44
N HIS A 358 -1.49 1.57 -6.71
CA HIS A 358 -2.22 0.56 -7.47
C HIS A 358 -1.41 -0.74 -7.68
N SER A 359 -0.10 -0.63 -7.81
CA SER A 359 0.82 -1.77 -7.96
C SER A 359 1.14 -2.46 -6.62
N ARG A 360 0.63 -1.96 -5.49
CA ARG A 360 0.83 -2.50 -4.13
C ARG A 360 2.30 -2.53 -3.69
N VAL A 361 3.08 -1.49 -4.01
CA VAL A 361 4.45 -1.37 -3.52
C VAL A 361 4.50 -1.41 -1.99
N LYS A 362 5.51 -2.09 -1.42
CA LYS A 362 5.72 -2.17 0.03
C LYS A 362 6.30 -0.85 0.57
N GLU A 363 7.34 -0.35 -0.08
CA GLU A 363 8.09 0.82 0.40
C GLU A 363 8.68 1.60 -0.78
N VAL A 364 8.74 2.92 -0.63
CA VAL A 364 9.37 3.84 -1.58
C VAL A 364 10.49 4.59 -0.88
N VAL A 365 11.70 4.48 -1.44
CA VAL A 365 12.90 5.16 -0.94
C VAL A 365 13.35 6.16 -1.99
N TYR A 366 13.37 7.46 -1.68
CA TYR A 366 13.80 8.50 -2.61
C TYR A 366 14.91 9.39 -2.02
N LEU A 367 15.73 9.97 -2.91
CA LEU A 367 16.85 10.83 -2.52
C LEU A 367 16.43 12.30 -2.43
N PHE A 368 15.88 12.87 -3.51
CA PHE A 368 15.50 14.29 -3.57
C PHE A 368 14.00 14.47 -3.36
N PRO A 369 13.58 15.29 -2.37
CA PRO A 369 12.18 15.67 -2.24
C PRO A 369 11.76 16.62 -3.37
N MET A 370 10.50 16.49 -3.81
CA MET A 370 9.88 17.35 -4.83
C MET A 370 8.72 18.12 -4.18
N GLU A 371 9.02 19.23 -3.55
CA GLU A 371 8.09 19.97 -2.68
C GLU A 371 6.80 20.42 -3.38
N LYS A 372 6.84 20.68 -4.70
CA LYS A 372 5.68 21.19 -5.46
C LYS A 372 4.90 20.12 -6.20
N THR A 373 5.51 18.96 -6.48
CA THR A 373 4.92 17.93 -7.34
C THR A 373 4.89 16.54 -6.71
N GLY A 374 5.67 16.32 -5.63
CA GLY A 374 5.83 15.03 -4.98
C GLY A 374 4.54 14.51 -4.35
N GLY A 375 4.29 13.22 -4.49
CA GLY A 375 3.14 12.51 -3.94
C GLY A 375 3.45 11.69 -2.68
N CYS A 376 4.68 11.77 -2.16
CA CYS A 376 5.16 11.03 -0.99
C CYS A 376 5.46 11.93 0.22
N GLY A 377 5.04 13.19 0.21
CA GLY A 377 5.27 14.14 1.31
C GLY A 377 5.58 15.55 0.85
N GLY A 378 5.90 15.77 -0.43
CA GLY A 378 6.11 17.07 -1.04
C GLY A 378 4.81 17.85 -1.18
N ALA A 379 4.17 17.83 -2.35
CA ALA A 379 2.88 18.50 -2.58
C ALA A 379 1.73 17.83 -1.82
N THR A 380 1.77 16.51 -1.69
CA THR A 380 0.80 15.71 -0.94
C THR A 380 1.44 14.40 -0.47
N CYS A 381 0.76 13.69 0.43
CA CYS A 381 1.16 12.33 0.85
C CYS A 381 0.02 11.34 0.54
N LEU A 382 0.01 10.78 -0.67
CA LEU A 382 -1.05 9.91 -1.15
C LEU A 382 -1.33 8.70 -0.25
N PRO A 383 -0.32 7.98 0.29
CA PRO A 383 -0.59 6.83 1.16
C PRO A 383 -1.34 7.17 2.45
N THR A 384 -1.43 8.45 2.81
CA THR A 384 -2.12 8.88 4.03
C THR A 384 -3.55 9.34 3.81
N LEU A 385 -3.95 9.54 2.56
CA LEU A 385 -5.28 10.04 2.23
C LEU A 385 -6.39 9.07 2.70
N PRO A 386 -7.54 9.60 3.15
CA PRO A 386 -8.68 8.76 3.49
C PRO A 386 -9.21 8.05 2.24
N GLY A 387 -9.69 6.82 2.42
CA GLY A 387 -10.29 6.03 1.34
C GLY A 387 -9.31 5.27 0.44
N VAL A 388 -7.98 5.45 0.57
CA VAL A 388 -7.03 4.61 -0.14
C VAL A 388 -7.03 3.18 0.42
N ASN A 389 -7.07 2.20 -0.48
CA ASN A 389 -7.15 0.78 -0.14
C ASN A 389 -5.79 0.10 0.05
N HIS A 390 -4.69 0.80 -0.20
CA HIS A 390 -3.33 0.38 0.05
C HIS A 390 -2.49 1.54 0.60
N ARG A 391 -1.53 1.21 1.46
CA ARG A 391 -0.60 2.18 2.05
C ARG A 391 0.79 1.58 1.97
N PHE A 392 1.75 2.36 1.48
CA PHE A 392 3.15 1.98 1.44
C PHE A 392 3.98 2.86 2.38
N SER A 393 5.12 2.34 2.82
CA SER A 393 6.10 3.08 3.62
C SER A 393 6.90 4.03 2.74
N ILE A 394 7.28 5.16 3.30
CA ILE A 394 8.06 6.18 2.62
C ILE A 394 9.35 6.41 3.39
N CYS A 395 10.48 6.38 2.69
CA CYS A 395 11.80 6.70 3.23
C CYS A 395 12.47 7.78 2.37
N ARG A 396 13.06 8.75 3.02
CA ARG A 396 13.90 9.75 2.39
C ARG A 396 15.35 9.44 2.65
N TRP A 397 16.16 9.32 1.61
CA TRP A 397 17.59 9.08 1.73
C TRP A 397 18.32 10.31 2.30
N LYS A 398 19.31 10.10 3.16
CA LYS A 398 20.16 11.17 3.69
C LYS A 398 21.21 11.54 2.65
N GLY A 399 21.17 12.77 2.14
CA GLY A 399 22.01 13.24 1.02
C GLY A 399 23.51 13.22 1.29
N GLU A 400 23.94 13.21 2.54
CA GLU A 400 25.35 13.26 2.95
C GLU A 400 26.18 12.05 2.44
N THR A 401 25.51 10.96 2.07
CA THR A 401 26.16 9.69 1.68
C THR A 401 26.32 9.51 0.17
N ILE A 402 25.81 10.42 -0.64
CA ILE A 402 25.79 10.32 -2.10
C ILE A 402 26.24 11.66 -2.72
N GLN A 403 27.13 11.60 -3.73
CA GLN A 403 27.46 12.79 -4.51
C GLN A 403 26.24 13.26 -5.32
N GLU A 404 25.76 14.45 -4.99
CA GLU A 404 24.52 15.02 -5.53
C GLU A 404 24.75 15.88 -6.80
N ASP A 405 26.00 16.07 -7.24
CA ASP A 405 26.34 16.98 -8.32
C ASP A 405 25.64 16.59 -9.65
N GLY A 406 24.79 17.50 -10.11
CA GLY A 406 24.07 17.35 -11.38
C GLY A 406 22.79 16.51 -11.33
N LEU A 407 22.33 16.07 -10.16
CA LEU A 407 21.05 15.39 -10.00
C LEU A 407 19.91 16.35 -9.64
N ARG A 408 20.22 17.52 -9.07
CA ARG A 408 19.18 18.45 -8.60
C ARG A 408 18.35 19.00 -9.74
N LEU A 409 17.03 18.95 -9.57
CA LEU A 409 16.03 19.50 -10.47
C LEU A 409 15.25 20.64 -9.78
N ASP A 410 14.60 21.48 -10.60
CA ASP A 410 13.64 22.44 -10.07
C ASP A 410 12.45 21.69 -9.41
N ALA A 411 12.00 22.17 -8.26
CA ALA A 411 10.95 21.52 -7.49
C ALA A 411 9.57 21.47 -8.22
N SER A 412 9.42 22.18 -9.34
CA SER A 412 8.22 22.16 -10.18
C SER A 412 8.23 21.07 -11.25
N VAL A 413 9.33 20.33 -11.40
CA VAL A 413 9.41 19.20 -12.33
C VAL A 413 8.67 18.01 -11.73
N ASP A 414 7.81 17.37 -12.52
CA ASP A 414 7.19 16.10 -12.15
C ASP A 414 8.21 14.96 -12.29
N ALA A 415 8.50 14.25 -11.21
CA ALA A 415 9.46 13.14 -11.20
C ALA A 415 8.78 11.76 -11.18
#